data_066c30230e0ac6f1baee9a1b195e98c5
#
_entry.id   066c30230e0ac6f1baee9a1b195e98c5
#
_cell.length_a   1.000
_cell.length_b   1.000
_cell.length_c   1.000
_cell.angle_alpha   90.00
_cell.angle_beta   90.00
_cell.angle_gamma   90.00
#
_symmetry.space_group_name_H-M   'P 1'
#
loop_
_entity.id
_entity.type
_entity.pdbx_description
1 polymer ?
#
loop_
_entity_poly.entity_id
_entity_poly.type
_entity_poly.pdbx_seq_one_letter_code
_entity_poly.pdbx_strand_id
1 'polypeptide(L)'
;ATIESMPRGNSGRLIITPRGNWEHSAYHTDNPFIVEVKQVIGDPNRLVRPGFVGEKLSLNFQNVEVRAVPQVIADFTGLNIITSDTVQGNLTLRLKDVPWDQALDIILQSKGLDMRKTGNVVWIAPRDELATREKLALEAQAQINDLEPTRTESFQLNYQKAVDVQKLLSDPNQRVLSKRGSAVVDPRTNTLFVQDTPARLEEVRRVLRKVDIAVRQVMIESRIVEATHTFSRNLGVRMGLVEDLRISPTRMQSPGSAIGGTIDNTGQAAGLVAGTPTLTGGGLNVNLPVPGIAGANPGVFSMLLFNSDRSRILSMELTALQADGKGRIISSPRVITADQVEATIEQGTEIPYQQATSSGATSVSFKKATLSLKVKPQVTPDDNVIMNVNVHKDSVGAVTLAGPSIDTKQIVTEVLVENGGTVVIGGIYTQEERSQTNKIPVLGDLPYVGFLFKQNLRADNRNELLIFITPRILKEGLSLRPQ
;
A
#
# COMPACT_ATOMS: atom_id res chain seq x y z
N ALA A 1 22.64 16.70 -29.98
CA ALA A 1 22.63 16.22 -31.38
C ALA A 1 21.88 17.23 -32.23
N THR A 2 22.39 17.51 -33.42
CA THR A 2 21.67 18.28 -34.45
C THR A 2 21.09 17.31 -35.47
N ILE A 3 19.84 17.52 -35.87
CA ILE A 3 19.15 16.69 -36.86
C ILE A 3 18.80 17.61 -38.06
N GLU A 4 19.32 17.28 -39.24
CA GLU A 4 19.06 17.99 -40.46
C GLU A 4 18.33 17.07 -41.46
N SER A 5 17.24 17.55 -42.03
CA SER A 5 16.51 16.80 -43.05
C SER A 5 16.61 17.50 -44.41
N MET A 6 17.02 16.81 -45.46
CA MET A 6 17.11 17.30 -46.81
C MET A 6 16.25 16.47 -47.75
N PRO A 7 15.25 17.04 -48.41
CA PRO A 7 14.50 16.34 -49.47
C PRO A 7 15.37 16.12 -50.72
N ARG A 8 15.38 14.91 -51.26
CA ARG A 8 16.10 14.57 -52.49
C ARG A 8 15.19 13.78 -53.43
N GLY A 9 14.43 14.49 -54.26
CA GLY A 9 13.47 13.87 -55.16
C GLY A 9 12.38 13.11 -54.40
N ASN A 10 12.24 11.81 -54.67
CA ASN A 10 11.26 10.94 -54.03
C ASN A 10 11.80 10.27 -52.75
N SER A 11 12.95 10.69 -52.24
CA SER A 11 13.57 10.19 -51.00
C SER A 11 14.02 11.36 -50.12
N GLY A 12 14.03 11.13 -48.77
CA GLY A 12 14.53 12.08 -47.79
C GLY A 12 15.89 11.59 -47.22
N ARG A 13 16.84 12.50 -47.04
CA ARG A 13 18.10 12.26 -46.34
C ARG A 13 18.05 12.92 -44.97
N LEU A 14 18.22 12.12 -43.93
CA LEU A 14 18.32 12.57 -42.56
C LEU A 14 19.79 12.50 -42.11
N ILE A 15 20.35 13.62 -41.66
CA ILE A 15 21.70 13.69 -41.10
C ILE A 15 21.58 13.94 -39.59
N ILE A 16 22.06 13.01 -38.79
CA ILE A 16 22.10 13.12 -37.32
C ILE A 16 23.55 13.30 -36.91
N THR A 17 23.88 14.43 -36.28
CA THR A 17 25.22 14.72 -35.78
C THR A 17 25.21 14.72 -34.26
N PRO A 18 25.54 13.58 -33.61
CA PRO A 18 25.65 13.50 -32.17
C PRO A 18 26.93 14.16 -31.66
N ARG A 19 26.95 14.55 -30.37
CA ARG A 19 28.15 15.05 -29.69
C ARG A 19 28.67 13.99 -28.72
N GLY A 20 29.97 13.73 -28.71
CA GLY A 20 30.61 12.73 -27.84
C GLY A 20 30.66 11.34 -28.44
N ASN A 21 30.99 10.32 -27.61
CA ASN A 21 30.99 8.92 -28.03
C ASN A 21 29.58 8.40 -28.09
N TRP A 22 29.21 7.76 -29.21
CA TRP A 22 27.87 7.29 -29.46
C TRP A 22 27.86 5.99 -30.25
N GLU A 23 26.80 5.23 -30.03
CA GLU A 23 26.48 3.99 -30.76
C GLU A 23 25.11 4.16 -31.40
N HIS A 24 24.92 3.60 -32.58
CA HIS A 24 23.64 3.66 -33.29
C HIS A 24 23.13 2.29 -33.65
N SER A 25 21.83 2.12 -33.58
CA SER A 25 21.10 1.01 -34.14
C SER A 25 19.97 1.50 -35.01
N ALA A 26 19.73 0.82 -36.13
CA ALA A 26 18.65 1.15 -37.06
C ALA A 26 17.87 -0.11 -37.38
N TYR A 27 16.56 -0.09 -37.18
CA TYR A 27 15.69 -1.22 -37.48
C TYR A 27 14.34 -0.77 -38.01
N HIS A 28 13.71 -1.65 -38.78
CA HIS A 28 12.43 -1.40 -39.42
C HIS A 28 11.35 -2.20 -38.69
N THR A 29 10.32 -1.51 -38.26
CA THR A 29 9.09 -2.11 -37.73
C THR A 29 7.94 -1.71 -38.62
N ASP A 30 7.19 -2.65 -39.11
CA ASP A 30 6.06 -2.61 -40.09
C ASP A 30 5.73 -1.27 -40.78
N ASN A 31 5.80 -0.14 -40.14
CA ASN A 31 5.53 1.18 -40.75
C ASN A 31 6.57 2.28 -40.40
N PRO A 32 7.19 2.42 -39.23
CA PRO A 32 8.25 3.37 -39.00
C PRO A 32 9.65 2.74 -39.12
N PHE A 33 10.58 3.51 -39.72
CA PHE A 33 12.02 3.23 -39.64
C PHE A 33 12.58 3.94 -38.40
N ILE A 34 13.06 3.17 -37.41
CA ILE A 34 13.57 3.69 -36.15
C ILE A 34 15.09 3.71 -36.18
N VAL A 35 15.67 4.89 -35.91
CA VAL A 35 17.11 5.07 -35.73
C VAL A 35 17.32 5.49 -34.28
N GLU A 36 17.92 4.64 -33.50
CA GLU A 36 18.30 4.92 -32.10
C GLU A 36 19.76 5.35 -32.04
N VAL A 37 20.03 6.52 -31.48
CA VAL A 37 21.38 7.03 -31.23
C VAL A 37 21.56 7.17 -29.73
N LYS A 38 22.41 6.32 -29.15
CA LYS A 38 22.66 6.25 -27.71
C LYS A 38 24.06 6.77 -27.37
N GLN A 39 24.13 7.64 -26.39
CA GLN A 39 25.42 8.08 -25.86
C GLN A 39 26.06 6.92 -25.08
N VAL A 40 27.27 6.54 -25.44
CA VAL A 40 28.07 5.57 -24.68
C VAL A 40 28.67 6.30 -23.49
N ILE A 41 28.01 6.21 -22.35
CA ILE A 41 28.58 6.60 -21.07
C ILE A 41 29.49 5.45 -20.65
N GLY A 42 30.81 5.68 -20.67
CA GLY A 42 31.77 4.69 -20.20
C GLY A 42 31.44 4.26 -18.77
N ASP A 43 31.24 2.96 -18.57
CA ASP A 43 31.00 2.39 -17.26
C ASP A 43 32.22 2.68 -16.36
N PRO A 44 32.10 3.48 -15.29
CA PRO A 44 33.22 3.80 -14.41
C PRO A 44 33.79 2.56 -13.69
N ASN A 45 33.11 1.43 -13.72
CA ASN A 45 33.53 0.16 -13.14
C ASN A 45 34.14 -0.82 -14.16
N ARG A 46 34.21 -0.46 -15.44
CA ARG A 46 34.89 -1.28 -16.40
C ARG A 46 36.40 -1.16 -16.06
N LEU A 47 36.99 -2.21 -15.55
CA LEU A 47 38.42 -2.39 -15.45
C LEU A 47 39.03 -2.28 -16.88
N VAL A 48 39.16 -1.06 -17.34
CA VAL A 48 39.96 -0.75 -18.52
C VAL A 48 41.40 -1.03 -18.07
N ARG A 49 41.97 -2.16 -18.46
CA ARG A 49 43.40 -2.31 -18.40
C ARG A 49 43.94 -1.13 -19.22
N PRO A 50 44.78 -0.24 -18.64
CA PRO A 50 45.32 0.87 -19.39
C PRO A 50 46.00 0.28 -20.63
N GLY A 51 45.54 0.69 -21.79
CA GLY A 51 46.17 0.28 -23.04
C GLY A 51 47.61 0.73 -22.98
N PHE A 52 48.53 -0.17 -23.28
CA PHE A 52 49.94 0.14 -23.34
C PHE A 52 50.16 1.18 -24.45
N VAL A 53 50.65 2.37 -24.08
CA VAL A 53 50.79 3.56 -24.95
C VAL A 53 52.26 3.91 -25.21
N GLY A 54 53.19 3.11 -24.68
CA GLY A 54 54.60 3.33 -24.80
C GLY A 54 55.13 3.19 -26.23
N GLU A 55 56.26 3.84 -26.54
CA GLU A 55 56.98 3.66 -27.82
C GLU A 55 57.39 2.18 -28.00
N LYS A 56 57.26 1.71 -29.26
CA LYS A 56 57.61 0.34 -29.60
C LYS A 56 59.07 0.07 -29.59
N LEU A 57 59.54 -0.98 -28.92
CA LEU A 57 60.90 -1.41 -28.89
C LEU A 57 61.02 -2.89 -29.30
N SER A 58 62.23 -3.25 -29.73
CA SER A 58 62.56 -4.64 -30.08
C SER A 58 63.76 -5.06 -29.25
N LEU A 59 63.57 -6.10 -28.44
CA LEU A 59 64.58 -6.63 -27.52
C LEU A 59 64.93 -8.09 -27.87
N ASN A 60 66.20 -8.41 -27.85
CA ASN A 60 66.67 -9.79 -28.00
C ASN A 60 67.75 -10.08 -26.94
N PHE A 61 67.32 -10.67 -25.85
CA PHE A 61 68.15 -11.03 -24.73
C PHE A 61 68.37 -12.53 -24.65
N GLN A 62 69.62 -12.97 -24.55
CA GLN A 62 69.97 -14.37 -24.36
C GLN A 62 70.80 -14.48 -23.07
N ASN A 63 70.25 -15.13 -22.05
CA ASN A 63 70.89 -15.36 -20.76
C ASN A 63 71.43 -14.07 -20.10
N VAL A 64 70.71 -12.99 -20.15
CA VAL A 64 71.06 -11.69 -19.57
C VAL A 64 70.52 -11.60 -18.13
N GLU A 65 71.31 -10.98 -17.23
CA GLU A 65 70.77 -10.73 -15.86
C GLU A 65 69.54 -9.84 -15.86
N VAL A 66 68.54 -10.24 -15.07
CA VAL A 66 67.25 -9.51 -14.97
C VAL A 66 67.47 -8.03 -14.59
N ARG A 67 68.50 -7.70 -13.82
CA ARG A 67 68.84 -6.32 -13.44
C ARG A 67 69.27 -5.43 -14.60
N ALA A 68 69.86 -6.00 -15.63
CA ALA A 68 70.35 -5.24 -16.78
C ALA A 68 69.22 -4.83 -17.71
N VAL A 69 68.08 -5.57 -17.69
CA VAL A 69 66.94 -5.33 -18.60
C VAL A 69 66.22 -4.03 -18.29
N PRO A 70 65.85 -3.72 -17.03
CA PRO A 70 65.26 -2.43 -16.67
C PRO A 70 66.17 -1.24 -16.99
N GLN A 71 67.49 -1.39 -16.89
CA GLN A 71 68.43 -0.34 -17.29
C GLN A 71 68.35 -0.01 -18.77
N VAL A 72 68.25 -1.00 -19.65
CA VAL A 72 68.10 -0.79 -21.08
C VAL A 72 66.74 -0.09 -21.39
N ILE A 73 65.67 -0.44 -20.65
CA ILE A 73 64.40 0.23 -20.78
C ILE A 73 64.48 1.65 -20.23
N ALA A 74 65.19 1.91 -19.14
CA ALA A 74 65.41 3.23 -18.60
C ALA A 74 66.16 4.15 -19.59
N ASP A 75 67.20 3.65 -20.22
CA ASP A 75 67.94 4.38 -21.24
C ASP A 75 67.11 4.72 -22.47
N PHE A 76 66.21 3.84 -22.83
CA PHE A 76 65.26 4.07 -23.94
C PHE A 76 64.13 5.05 -23.59
N THR A 77 63.59 5.00 -22.36
CA THR A 77 62.39 5.78 -21.96
C THR A 77 62.74 7.07 -21.22
N GLY A 78 63.97 7.25 -20.77
CA GLY A 78 64.39 8.35 -19.92
C GLY A 78 63.85 8.29 -18.49
N LEU A 79 63.31 7.13 -18.08
CA LEU A 79 62.83 6.91 -16.72
C LEU A 79 63.97 6.57 -15.77
N ASN A 80 63.91 7.05 -14.54
CA ASN A 80 64.83 6.64 -13.50
C ASN A 80 64.35 5.31 -12.89
N ILE A 81 65.07 4.21 -13.12
CA ILE A 81 64.69 2.89 -12.60
C ILE A 81 65.70 2.46 -11.52
N ILE A 82 65.15 2.06 -10.39
CA ILE A 82 65.91 1.49 -9.27
C ILE A 82 65.49 0.03 -9.09
N THR A 83 66.40 -0.88 -9.09
CA THR A 83 66.17 -2.30 -8.84
C THR A 83 66.66 -2.68 -7.43
N SER A 84 65.81 -3.45 -6.69
CA SER A 84 66.20 -4.01 -5.39
C SER A 84 67.39 -5.01 -5.53
N ASP A 85 68.23 -5.09 -4.50
CA ASP A 85 69.34 -6.06 -4.43
C ASP A 85 68.87 -7.52 -4.39
N THR A 86 67.63 -7.75 -4.07
CA THR A 86 66.98 -9.08 -4.04
C THR A 86 66.63 -9.60 -5.43
N VAL A 87 66.62 -8.76 -6.48
CA VAL A 87 66.34 -9.15 -7.85
C VAL A 87 67.50 -9.94 -8.43
N GLN A 88 67.34 -11.25 -8.62
CA GLN A 88 68.38 -12.17 -9.16
C GLN A 88 67.78 -13.05 -10.27
N GLY A 89 68.62 -13.62 -11.09
CA GLY A 89 68.27 -14.57 -12.13
C GLY A 89 68.56 -14.08 -13.55
N ASN A 90 68.53 -14.98 -14.50
CA ASN A 90 68.76 -14.70 -15.91
C ASN A 90 67.49 -14.77 -16.71
N LEU A 91 67.36 -13.96 -17.74
CA LEU A 91 66.22 -13.90 -18.65
C LEU A 91 66.69 -14.12 -20.09
N THR A 92 65.97 -14.97 -20.78
CA THR A 92 66.00 -15.13 -22.23
C THR A 92 64.68 -14.68 -22.83
N LEU A 93 64.72 -13.62 -23.61
CA LEU A 93 63.50 -12.99 -24.14
C LEU A 93 63.73 -12.42 -25.52
N ARG A 94 62.77 -12.62 -26.43
CA ARG A 94 62.75 -12.00 -27.75
C ARG A 94 61.42 -11.31 -27.97
N LEU A 95 61.42 -9.99 -27.97
CA LEU A 95 60.27 -9.14 -28.27
C LEU A 95 60.53 -8.37 -29.56
N LYS A 96 59.52 -8.23 -30.43
CA LYS A 96 59.61 -7.47 -31.67
C LYS A 96 58.40 -6.52 -31.73
N ASP A 97 58.68 -5.22 -31.89
CA ASP A 97 57.69 -4.16 -32.05
C ASP A 97 56.66 -4.10 -30.91
N VAL A 98 57.05 -4.33 -29.67
CA VAL A 98 56.20 -4.32 -28.47
C VAL A 98 56.36 -2.96 -27.74
N PRO A 99 55.26 -2.33 -27.25
CA PRO A 99 55.36 -1.14 -26.40
C PRO A 99 56.25 -1.42 -25.17
N TRP A 100 57.09 -0.45 -24.77
CA TRP A 100 58.05 -0.66 -23.67
C TRP A 100 57.39 -0.97 -22.32
N ASP A 101 56.21 -0.36 -22.07
CA ASP A 101 55.42 -0.58 -20.87
C ASP A 101 54.86 -2.02 -20.81
N GLN A 102 54.42 -2.56 -21.94
CA GLN A 102 53.99 -3.95 -22.06
C GLN A 102 55.19 -4.90 -21.91
N ALA A 103 56.32 -4.56 -22.53
CA ALA A 103 57.51 -5.36 -22.44
C ALA A 103 58.01 -5.44 -20.98
N LEU A 104 58.02 -4.31 -20.27
CA LEU A 104 58.40 -4.26 -18.86
C LEU A 104 57.46 -5.09 -17.99
N ASP A 105 56.11 -4.96 -18.20
CA ASP A 105 55.11 -5.71 -17.43
C ASP A 105 55.29 -7.23 -17.61
N ILE A 106 55.48 -7.70 -18.85
CA ILE A 106 55.73 -9.13 -19.15
C ILE A 106 56.98 -9.63 -18.44
N ILE A 107 58.10 -8.85 -18.47
CA ILE A 107 59.35 -9.21 -17.82
C ILE A 107 59.19 -9.31 -16.30
N LEU A 108 58.53 -8.33 -15.70
CA LEU A 108 58.25 -8.31 -14.26
C LEU A 108 57.40 -9.50 -13.84
N GLN A 109 56.31 -9.76 -14.57
CA GLN A 109 55.42 -10.89 -14.30
C GLN A 109 56.14 -12.24 -14.43
N SER A 110 56.99 -12.42 -15.45
CA SER A 110 57.71 -13.68 -15.70
C SER A 110 58.70 -14.04 -14.57
N LYS A 111 59.17 -13.04 -13.81
CA LYS A 111 60.13 -13.22 -12.71
C LYS A 111 59.50 -12.99 -11.32
N GLY A 112 58.20 -12.82 -11.22
CA GLY A 112 57.54 -12.57 -9.94
C GLY A 112 57.89 -11.21 -9.32
N LEU A 113 58.33 -10.28 -10.16
CA LEU A 113 58.64 -8.91 -9.78
C LEU A 113 57.40 -8.03 -9.94
N ASP A 114 57.41 -6.89 -9.29
CA ASP A 114 56.45 -5.83 -9.46
C ASP A 114 57.14 -4.47 -9.45
N MET A 115 56.43 -3.43 -9.90
CA MET A 115 56.95 -2.09 -9.95
C MET A 115 56.11 -1.09 -9.18
N ARG A 116 56.77 -0.12 -8.56
CA ARG A 116 56.11 1.02 -7.94
C ARG A 116 56.66 2.32 -8.55
N LYS A 117 55.79 3.12 -9.16
CA LYS A 117 56.14 4.42 -9.72
C LYS A 117 55.87 5.52 -8.70
N THR A 118 56.89 6.28 -8.33
CA THR A 118 56.80 7.45 -7.46
C THR A 118 57.41 8.65 -8.20
N GLY A 119 56.54 9.52 -8.73
CA GLY A 119 56.98 10.61 -9.60
C GLY A 119 57.66 10.11 -10.87
N ASN A 120 58.92 10.49 -11.08
CA ASN A 120 59.76 10.06 -12.22
C ASN A 120 60.68 8.88 -11.90
N VAL A 121 60.47 8.22 -10.76
CA VAL A 121 61.31 7.06 -10.34
C VAL A 121 60.41 5.82 -10.30
N VAL A 122 60.87 4.77 -10.94
CA VAL A 122 60.26 3.43 -10.92
C VAL A 122 61.13 2.50 -10.10
N TRP A 123 60.61 1.98 -9.02
CA TRP A 123 61.27 1.02 -8.18
C TRP A 123 60.77 -0.40 -8.48
N ILE A 124 61.68 -1.32 -8.76
CA ILE A 124 61.40 -2.72 -9.11
C ILE A 124 61.91 -3.62 -8.00
N ALA A 125 61.02 -4.46 -7.47
CA ALA A 125 61.36 -5.43 -6.44
C ALA A 125 60.47 -6.69 -6.55
N PRO A 126 60.80 -7.79 -5.85
CA PRO A 126 59.91 -8.94 -5.72
C PRO A 126 58.55 -8.53 -5.10
N ARG A 127 57.47 -9.16 -5.57
CA ARG A 127 56.12 -8.87 -5.09
C ARG A 127 55.95 -8.97 -3.58
N ASP A 128 56.61 -9.96 -2.98
CA ASP A 128 56.53 -10.19 -1.53
C ASP A 128 57.23 -9.05 -0.75
N GLU A 129 58.32 -8.49 -1.27
CA GLU A 129 59.01 -7.34 -0.67
C GLU A 129 58.16 -6.07 -0.72
N LEU A 130 57.55 -5.82 -1.89
CA LEU A 130 56.62 -4.67 -2.07
C LEU A 130 55.42 -4.79 -1.17
N ALA A 131 54.75 -5.96 -1.15
CA ALA A 131 53.60 -6.23 -0.30
C ALA A 131 53.94 -6.08 1.20
N THR A 132 55.13 -6.55 1.63
CA THR A 132 55.57 -6.40 3.02
C THR A 132 55.83 -4.94 3.39
N ARG A 133 56.45 -4.18 2.52
CA ARG A 133 56.67 -2.73 2.72
C ARG A 133 55.37 -1.94 2.74
N GLU A 134 54.44 -2.26 1.84
CA GLU A 134 53.10 -1.63 1.88
C GLU A 134 52.34 -1.94 3.17
N LYS A 135 52.40 -3.19 3.61
CA LYS A 135 51.78 -3.60 4.87
C LYS A 135 52.38 -2.82 6.05
N LEU A 136 53.73 -2.74 6.12
CA LEU A 136 54.42 -1.97 7.15
C LEU A 136 54.11 -0.47 7.07
N ALA A 137 54.03 0.10 5.88
CA ALA A 137 53.65 1.50 5.70
C ALA A 137 52.19 1.76 6.13
N LEU A 138 51.22 0.87 5.78
CA LEU A 138 49.86 0.95 6.23
C LEU A 138 49.73 0.74 7.75
N GLU A 139 50.48 -0.18 8.34
CA GLU A 139 50.54 -0.38 9.78
C GLU A 139 51.11 0.84 10.51
N ALA A 140 52.20 1.42 9.98
CA ALA A 140 52.76 2.66 10.54
C ALA A 140 51.78 3.83 10.43
N GLN A 141 51.11 3.96 9.29
CA GLN A 141 50.06 4.99 9.12
C GLN A 141 48.88 4.78 10.07
N ALA A 142 48.46 3.52 10.28
CA ALA A 142 47.42 3.18 11.23
C ALA A 142 47.82 3.51 12.67
N GLN A 143 49.10 3.21 13.05
CA GLN A 143 49.64 3.57 14.36
C GLN A 143 49.70 5.10 14.58
N ILE A 144 50.10 5.85 13.54
CA ILE A 144 50.13 7.32 13.60
C ILE A 144 48.70 7.85 13.80
N ASN A 145 47.75 7.32 13.06
CA ASN A 145 46.32 7.69 13.19
C ASN A 145 45.78 7.32 14.59
N ASP A 146 46.17 6.19 15.16
CA ASP A 146 45.75 5.77 16.51
C ASP A 146 46.39 6.65 17.61
N LEU A 147 47.52 7.30 17.36
CA LEU A 147 48.21 8.22 18.28
C LEU A 147 47.77 9.67 18.13
N GLU A 148 47.03 9.99 17.06
CA GLU A 148 46.52 11.35 16.83
C GLU A 148 45.64 11.84 17.99
N PRO A 149 45.84 13.09 18.47
CA PRO A 149 45.03 13.61 19.58
C PRO A 149 43.55 13.72 19.21
N THR A 150 42.68 13.20 20.06
CA THR A 150 41.21 13.33 19.91
C THR A 150 40.77 14.72 20.28
N ARG A 151 39.84 15.26 19.54
CA ARG A 151 39.17 16.55 19.83
C ARG A 151 37.67 16.30 20.02
N THR A 152 37.05 17.15 20.86
CA THR A 152 35.62 17.14 21.03
C THR A 152 34.99 18.26 20.20
N GLU A 153 34.00 17.91 19.40
CA GLU A 153 33.22 18.86 18.62
C GLU A 153 31.72 18.71 18.94
N SER A 154 31.00 19.80 18.98
CA SER A 154 29.56 19.81 19.21
C SER A 154 28.81 20.03 17.92
N PHE A 155 27.80 19.20 17.65
CA PHE A 155 26.92 19.27 16.49
C PHE A 155 25.48 19.45 16.98
N GLN A 156 24.88 20.60 16.70
CA GLN A 156 23.47 20.82 16.97
C GLN A 156 22.66 20.28 15.79
N LEU A 157 21.67 19.42 16.08
CA LEU A 157 20.78 18.85 15.10
C LEU A 157 19.44 19.59 15.11
N ASN A 158 18.91 19.86 13.89
CA ASN A 158 17.70 20.64 13.71
C ASN A 158 16.48 19.78 13.48
N TYR A 159 16.61 18.72 12.69
CA TYR A 159 15.50 17.87 12.24
C TYR A 159 15.54 16.47 12.82
N GLN A 160 16.75 15.91 13.00
CA GLN A 160 16.92 14.56 13.55
C GLN A 160 17.12 14.60 15.08
N LYS A 161 16.72 13.52 15.74
CA LYS A 161 16.97 13.36 17.19
C LYS A 161 18.41 12.92 17.40
N ALA A 162 19.14 13.68 18.23
CA ALA A 162 20.55 13.37 18.53
C ALA A 162 20.76 11.96 19.12
N VAL A 163 19.74 11.43 19.84
CA VAL A 163 19.78 10.06 20.39
C VAL A 163 19.80 9.00 19.29
N ASP A 164 19.05 9.19 18.21
CA ASP A 164 18.99 8.22 17.12
C ASP A 164 20.25 8.27 16.27
N VAL A 165 20.80 9.48 16.08
CA VAL A 165 22.09 9.69 15.42
C VAL A 165 23.24 9.09 16.25
N GLN A 166 23.22 9.22 17.57
CA GLN A 166 24.18 8.59 18.46
C GLN A 166 24.21 7.07 18.28
N LYS A 167 23.03 6.42 18.21
CA LYS A 167 22.94 4.97 17.97
C LYS A 167 23.55 4.59 16.64
N LEU A 168 23.28 5.38 15.58
CA LEU A 168 23.84 5.16 14.25
C LEU A 168 25.38 5.23 14.24
N LEU A 169 25.96 6.22 14.94
CA LEU A 169 27.41 6.42 15.00
C LEU A 169 28.11 5.40 15.90
N SER A 170 27.42 4.89 16.91
CA SER A 170 27.96 3.95 17.90
C SER A 170 27.72 2.50 17.56
N ASP A 171 27.11 2.17 16.39
CA ASP A 171 26.86 0.80 15.96
C ASP A 171 28.17 0.04 15.78
N PRO A 172 28.39 -1.07 16.50
CA PRO A 172 29.64 -1.85 16.44
C PRO A 172 29.86 -2.49 15.05
N ASN A 173 28.81 -2.68 14.25
CA ASN A 173 28.89 -3.27 12.91
C ASN A 173 29.25 -2.25 11.82
N GLN A 174 28.92 -0.97 12.03
CA GLN A 174 29.19 0.12 11.09
C GLN A 174 29.97 1.24 11.79
N ARG A 175 31.23 0.96 12.15
CA ARG A 175 32.06 1.89 12.91
C ARG A 175 32.38 3.14 12.08
N VAL A 176 31.62 4.20 12.27
CA VAL A 176 31.92 5.54 11.76
C VAL A 176 32.99 6.19 12.64
N LEU A 177 32.92 5.97 13.95
CA LEU A 177 33.89 6.46 14.94
C LEU A 177 35.09 5.54 15.03
N SER A 178 36.27 6.12 15.43
CA SER A 178 37.44 5.37 15.75
C SER A 178 37.27 4.50 17.00
N LYS A 179 38.26 3.61 17.29
CA LYS A 179 38.27 2.79 18.53
C LYS A 179 38.27 3.63 19.80
N ARG A 180 38.76 4.86 19.73
CA ARG A 180 38.87 5.83 20.83
C ARG A 180 37.76 6.88 20.75
N GLY A 181 36.93 6.86 19.70
CA GLY A 181 35.84 7.79 19.49
C GLY A 181 34.68 7.50 20.42
N SER A 182 34.03 8.57 20.91
CA SER A 182 32.83 8.52 21.70
C SER A 182 31.84 9.59 21.28
N ALA A 183 30.54 9.27 21.41
CA ALA A 183 29.47 10.21 21.14
C ALA A 183 28.55 10.31 22.35
N VAL A 184 28.33 11.53 22.83
CA VAL A 184 27.47 11.84 23.97
C VAL A 184 26.37 12.83 23.51
N VAL A 185 25.15 12.65 23.98
CA VAL A 185 23.99 13.46 23.59
C VAL A 185 23.46 14.26 24.76
N ASP A 186 23.19 15.54 24.54
CA ASP A 186 22.30 16.33 25.38
C ASP A 186 20.88 16.33 24.74
N PRO A 187 19.93 15.56 25.29
CA PRO A 187 18.59 15.46 24.73
C PRO A 187 17.79 16.77 24.88
N ARG A 188 18.16 17.66 25.81
CA ARG A 188 17.47 18.91 26.05
C ARG A 188 17.73 19.95 24.95
N THR A 189 18.96 20.00 24.46
CA THR A 189 19.38 20.95 23.41
C THR A 189 19.47 20.30 22.04
N ASN A 190 19.17 18.98 21.92
CA ASN A 190 19.34 18.17 20.73
C ASN A 190 20.77 18.29 20.14
N THR A 191 21.78 18.34 21.01
CA THR A 191 23.17 18.52 20.64
C THR A 191 23.93 17.23 20.84
N LEU A 192 24.70 16.85 19.82
CA LEU A 192 25.59 15.70 19.81
C LEU A 192 27.03 16.17 20.02
N PHE A 193 27.68 15.69 21.07
CA PHE A 193 29.10 15.89 21.33
C PHE A 193 29.86 14.65 20.85
N VAL A 194 30.75 14.84 19.88
CA VAL A 194 31.56 13.75 19.35
C VAL A 194 33.01 14.03 19.67
N GLN A 195 33.68 13.06 20.28
CA GLN A 195 35.10 13.10 20.56
C GLN A 195 35.78 12.06 19.65
N ASP A 196 36.64 12.52 18.73
CA ASP A 196 37.38 11.64 17.82
C ASP A 196 38.57 12.39 17.19
N THR A 197 39.29 11.73 16.28
CA THR A 197 40.35 12.34 15.48
C THR A 197 39.76 13.36 14.47
N PRO A 198 40.52 14.41 14.09
CA PRO A 198 40.05 15.44 13.16
C PRO A 198 39.51 14.86 11.82
N ALA A 199 40.17 13.84 11.29
CA ALA A 199 39.80 13.19 10.07
C ALA A 199 38.38 12.53 10.20
N ARG A 200 38.11 11.86 11.32
CA ARG A 200 36.82 11.23 11.61
C ARG A 200 35.71 12.25 11.90
N LEU A 201 36.06 13.35 12.60
CA LEU A 201 35.08 14.44 12.83
C LEU A 201 34.59 15.06 11.51
N GLU A 202 35.46 15.24 10.53
CA GLU A 202 35.03 15.69 9.19
C GLU A 202 34.13 14.66 8.47
N GLU A 203 34.39 13.38 8.65
CA GLU A 203 33.52 12.33 8.13
C GLU A 203 32.14 12.36 8.80
N VAL A 204 32.10 12.46 10.14
CA VAL A 204 30.87 12.62 10.91
C VAL A 204 30.10 13.87 10.45
N ARG A 205 30.78 15.02 10.27
CA ARG A 205 30.16 16.26 9.77
C ARG A 205 29.52 16.04 8.39
N ARG A 206 30.17 15.28 7.51
CA ARG A 206 29.65 14.95 6.18
C ARG A 206 28.41 14.06 6.25
N VAL A 207 28.40 13.08 7.16
CA VAL A 207 27.25 12.22 7.42
C VAL A 207 26.09 13.03 7.99
N LEU A 208 26.34 13.87 8.99
CA LEU A 208 25.31 14.70 9.63
C LEU A 208 24.63 15.63 8.63
N ARG A 209 25.36 16.28 7.73
CA ARG A 209 24.78 17.14 6.68
C ARG A 209 23.83 16.38 5.74
N LYS A 210 24.01 15.07 5.58
CA LYS A 210 23.15 14.23 4.74
C LYS A 210 21.94 13.70 5.49
N VAL A 211 22.04 13.55 6.81
CA VAL A 211 21.02 12.97 7.66
C VAL A 211 20.11 14.04 8.27
N ASP A 212 20.65 15.20 8.66
CA ASP A 212 19.90 16.30 9.29
C ASP A 212 19.25 17.19 8.23
N ILE A 213 18.26 16.62 7.52
CA ILE A 213 17.46 17.31 6.50
C ILE A 213 16.00 17.37 6.94
N ALA A 214 15.30 18.43 6.51
CA ALA A 214 13.88 18.57 6.76
C ALA A 214 13.09 17.41 6.19
N VAL A 215 12.24 16.78 6.99
CA VAL A 215 11.33 15.72 6.54
C VAL A 215 10.02 16.32 6.05
N ARG A 216 9.55 15.84 4.90
CA ARG A 216 8.28 16.27 4.32
C ARG A 216 7.12 15.79 5.20
N GLN A 217 6.08 16.59 5.29
CA GLN A 217 4.84 16.20 5.93
C GLN A 217 3.82 15.79 4.88
N VAL A 218 3.02 14.78 5.22
CA VAL A 218 1.95 14.28 4.36
C VAL A 218 0.63 14.36 5.12
N MET A 219 -0.36 15.01 4.54
CA MET A 219 -1.74 14.93 4.97
C MET A 219 -2.40 13.75 4.25
N ILE A 220 -2.98 12.85 5.02
CA ILE A 220 -3.69 11.67 4.50
C ILE A 220 -5.16 11.80 4.85
N GLU A 221 -6.02 11.77 3.85
CA GLU A 221 -7.46 11.71 3.99
C GLU A 221 -7.95 10.34 3.53
N SER A 222 -8.65 9.62 4.38
CA SER A 222 -9.41 8.46 3.97
C SER A 222 -10.89 8.83 3.89
N ARG A 223 -11.61 8.31 2.91
CA ARG A 223 -13.05 8.49 2.77
C ARG A 223 -13.71 7.12 2.67
N ILE A 224 -14.54 6.82 3.65
CA ILE A 224 -15.29 5.58 3.76
C ILE A 224 -16.74 5.91 3.39
N VAL A 225 -17.24 5.28 2.35
CA VAL A 225 -18.62 5.44 1.87
C VAL A 225 -19.35 4.12 2.04
N GLU A 226 -20.42 4.14 2.82
CA GLU A 226 -21.35 3.02 2.96
C GLU A 226 -22.68 3.40 2.34
N ALA A 227 -23.17 2.58 1.43
CA ALA A 227 -24.47 2.70 0.84
C ALA A 227 -25.29 1.45 1.16
N THR A 228 -26.47 1.64 1.69
CA THR A 228 -27.43 0.56 1.97
C THR A 228 -28.71 0.77 1.17
N HIS A 229 -29.19 -0.27 0.57
CA HIS A 229 -30.48 -0.27 -0.11
C HIS A 229 -31.24 -1.52 0.32
N THR A 230 -32.37 -1.32 0.97
CA THR A 230 -33.27 -2.38 1.42
C THR A 230 -34.56 -2.28 0.67
N PHE A 231 -34.93 -3.31 -0.04
CA PHE A 231 -36.20 -3.41 -0.74
C PHE A 231 -36.93 -4.63 -0.23
N SER A 232 -38.20 -4.44 0.17
CA SER A 232 -39.06 -5.55 0.59
C SER A 232 -40.44 -5.37 -0.01
N ARG A 233 -41.00 -6.45 -0.53
CA ARG A 233 -42.37 -6.49 -1.09
C ARG A 233 -43.06 -7.76 -0.64
N ASN A 234 -44.14 -7.59 0.09
CA ASN A 234 -44.90 -8.66 0.68
C ASN A 234 -46.34 -8.58 0.21
N LEU A 235 -46.91 -9.71 -0.18
CA LEU A 235 -48.29 -9.84 -0.60
C LEU A 235 -48.86 -11.09 0.05
N GLY A 236 -50.01 -10.96 0.72
CA GLY A 236 -50.67 -12.04 1.43
C GLY A 236 -52.17 -11.97 1.36
N VAL A 237 -52.81 -13.07 1.73
CA VAL A 237 -54.25 -13.25 1.63
C VAL A 237 -54.80 -13.95 2.89
N ARG A 238 -55.94 -13.49 3.36
CA ARG A 238 -56.81 -14.26 4.25
C ARG A 238 -58.15 -14.46 3.56
N MET A 239 -58.67 -15.66 3.63
CA MET A 239 -59.97 -15.98 3.05
C MET A 239 -60.72 -16.98 3.94
N GLY A 240 -61.99 -16.75 4.16
CA GLY A 240 -62.86 -17.65 4.88
C GLY A 240 -64.20 -17.79 4.16
N LEU A 241 -64.66 -19.02 4.04
CA LEU A 241 -65.98 -19.37 3.59
C LEU A 241 -66.73 -20.01 4.77
N VAL A 242 -67.77 -19.37 5.21
CA VAL A 242 -68.63 -19.93 6.25
C VAL A 242 -70.03 -20.21 5.60
N GLU A 243 -70.48 -21.44 5.76
CA GLU A 243 -71.82 -21.88 5.31
C GLU A 243 -72.55 -22.41 6.55
N ASP A 244 -73.65 -21.75 6.92
CA ASP A 244 -74.52 -22.23 7.96
C ASP A 244 -75.67 -22.97 7.29
N LEU A 245 -75.76 -24.27 7.49
CA LEU A 245 -76.79 -25.17 6.93
C LEU A 245 -78.14 -25.07 7.61
N ARG A 246 -78.30 -24.11 8.53
CA ARG A 246 -79.59 -23.90 9.17
C ARG A 246 -80.53 -23.14 8.22
N ILE A 247 -81.31 -23.87 7.50
CA ILE A 247 -82.44 -23.35 6.69
C ILE A 247 -83.54 -22.80 7.60
N SER A 248 -83.51 -21.49 7.78
CA SER A 248 -84.74 -20.81 8.39
C SER A 248 -85.50 -20.18 7.28
N PRO A 249 -86.82 -20.54 7.10
CA PRO A 249 -87.53 -20.20 5.88
C PRO A 249 -88.12 -18.78 5.87
N THR A 250 -87.78 -17.84 6.75
CA THR A 250 -88.56 -16.64 6.98
C THR A 250 -87.92 -15.28 6.80
N ARG A 251 -86.80 -15.11 6.14
CA ARG A 251 -86.28 -13.76 5.82
C ARG A 251 -85.56 -13.71 4.48
N MET A 252 -86.26 -13.39 3.44
CA MET A 252 -85.72 -12.90 2.18
C MET A 252 -85.25 -11.47 2.40
N GLN A 253 -83.93 -11.27 2.67
CA GLN A 253 -83.27 -9.97 2.60
C GLN A 253 -82.30 -9.97 1.43
N SER A 254 -82.17 -8.84 0.77
CA SER A 254 -81.25 -8.69 -0.39
C SER A 254 -79.81 -9.07 -0.09
N PRO A 255 -79.09 -9.65 -1.04
CA PRO A 255 -77.72 -9.93 -0.87
C PRO A 255 -76.94 -8.65 -0.53
N GLY A 256 -76.04 -8.72 0.45
CA GLY A 256 -75.26 -7.60 0.93
C GLY A 256 -73.77 -7.81 0.65
N SER A 257 -73.07 -6.72 0.59
CA SER A 257 -71.57 -6.72 0.55
C SER A 257 -71.03 -5.65 1.50
N ALA A 258 -69.95 -5.93 2.16
CA ALA A 258 -69.23 -4.96 2.97
C ALA A 258 -67.73 -4.93 2.57
N ILE A 259 -67.15 -3.74 2.52
CA ILE A 259 -65.71 -3.50 2.21
C ILE A 259 -65.11 -2.73 3.39
N GLY A 260 -63.99 -3.18 3.91
CA GLY A 260 -63.40 -2.50 5.04
C GLY A 260 -61.83 -2.75 5.10
N GLY A 261 -61.21 -2.18 6.13
CA GLY A 261 -59.77 -2.24 6.31
C GLY A 261 -59.25 -3.59 6.82
N THR A 262 -60.00 -4.30 7.64
CA THR A 262 -59.63 -5.65 8.12
C THR A 262 -60.87 -6.54 8.10
N ILE A 263 -60.64 -7.86 8.08
CA ILE A 263 -61.76 -8.82 8.07
C ILE A 263 -62.61 -8.72 9.34
N ASP A 264 -61.96 -8.51 10.49
CA ASP A 264 -62.61 -8.38 11.77
C ASP A 264 -63.47 -7.11 11.84
N ASN A 265 -62.95 -5.97 11.41
CA ASN A 265 -63.62 -4.69 11.36
C ASN A 265 -64.83 -4.74 10.35
N THR A 266 -64.61 -5.38 9.21
CA THR A 266 -65.63 -5.53 8.20
C THR A 266 -66.71 -6.46 8.67
N GLY A 267 -66.33 -7.55 9.38
CA GLY A 267 -67.28 -8.46 10.00
C GLY A 267 -68.06 -7.81 11.13
N GLN A 268 -67.40 -6.98 11.96
CA GLN A 268 -68.05 -6.19 13.00
C GLN A 268 -69.04 -5.17 12.39
N ALA A 269 -68.68 -4.45 11.35
CA ALA A 269 -69.54 -3.50 10.65
C ALA A 269 -70.76 -4.19 10.05
N ALA A 270 -70.54 -5.33 9.42
CA ALA A 270 -71.63 -6.15 8.90
C ALA A 270 -72.56 -6.69 10.01
N GLY A 271 -71.98 -7.08 11.15
CA GLY A 271 -72.72 -7.53 12.32
C GLY A 271 -73.49 -6.41 13.01
N LEU A 272 -72.91 -5.20 13.12
CA LEU A 272 -73.63 -4.01 13.66
C LEU A 272 -74.83 -3.63 12.83
N VAL A 273 -74.72 -3.69 11.50
CA VAL A 273 -75.81 -3.38 10.59
C VAL A 273 -76.89 -4.45 10.63
N ALA A 274 -76.52 -5.67 10.92
CA ALA A 274 -77.37 -6.83 10.75
C ALA A 274 -77.86 -7.51 12.04
N GLY A 275 -77.32 -7.11 13.18
CA GLY A 275 -77.68 -7.69 14.50
C GLY A 275 -77.26 -9.15 14.68
N THR A 276 -76.16 -9.61 14.03
CA THR A 276 -75.62 -10.97 14.14
C THR A 276 -74.23 -10.98 14.71
N PRO A 277 -73.74 -12.06 15.37
CA PRO A 277 -72.48 -12.11 15.96
C PRO A 277 -71.38 -12.01 14.89
N THR A 278 -70.29 -11.29 15.28
CA THR A 278 -69.11 -11.04 14.45
C THR A 278 -68.40 -12.32 14.11
N LEU A 279 -67.79 -12.36 12.91
CA LEU A 279 -66.76 -13.36 12.54
C LEU A 279 -65.55 -13.14 13.41
N THR A 280 -65.42 -13.88 14.48
CA THR A 280 -64.15 -14.02 15.19
C THR A 280 -63.25 -14.97 14.42
N GLY A 281 -62.00 -14.66 14.26
CA GLY A 281 -61.00 -15.27 13.34
C GLY A 281 -60.84 -16.80 13.28
N GLY A 282 -61.81 -17.58 13.80
CA GLY A 282 -61.77 -19.02 13.79
C GLY A 282 -62.31 -19.72 12.52
N GLY A 283 -62.81 -18.96 11.56
CA GLY A 283 -63.48 -19.51 10.32
C GLY A 283 -62.63 -19.27 9.04
N LEU A 284 -61.33 -19.00 9.14
CA LEU A 284 -60.51 -18.75 7.96
C LEU A 284 -59.99 -20.06 7.35
N ASN A 285 -60.33 -20.32 6.08
CA ASN A 285 -59.80 -21.45 5.30
C ASN A 285 -58.40 -21.18 4.73
N VAL A 286 -58.10 -19.91 4.49
CA VAL A 286 -56.76 -19.42 4.09
C VAL A 286 -56.34 -18.35 5.06
N ASN A 287 -55.21 -18.51 5.72
CA ASN A 287 -54.67 -17.53 6.67
C ASN A 287 -53.14 -17.31 6.39
N LEU A 288 -52.86 -16.53 5.36
CA LEU A 288 -51.52 -16.20 4.91
C LEU A 288 -51.33 -14.66 4.88
N PRO A 289 -51.46 -13.97 6.03
CA PRO A 289 -51.30 -12.52 6.09
C PRO A 289 -49.83 -12.12 5.96
N VAL A 290 -49.60 -10.92 5.53
CA VAL A 290 -48.24 -10.33 5.45
C VAL A 290 -47.80 -9.82 6.81
N PRO A 291 -46.61 -10.15 7.27
CA PRO A 291 -46.01 -9.51 8.45
C PRO A 291 -45.64 -8.06 8.12
N GLY A 292 -45.61 -7.20 9.14
CA GLY A 292 -45.08 -5.84 9.03
C GLY A 292 -43.59 -5.82 8.62
N ILE A 293 -43.18 -4.75 7.99
CA ILE A 293 -41.77 -4.51 7.61
C ILE A 293 -41.27 -3.29 8.38
N ALA A 294 -40.16 -3.45 9.11
CA ALA A 294 -39.47 -2.35 9.82
C ALA A 294 -40.44 -1.48 10.69
N GLY A 295 -41.43 -2.10 11.35
CA GLY A 295 -42.41 -1.40 12.17
C GLY A 295 -43.63 -0.82 11.42
N ALA A 296 -43.60 -0.86 10.09
CA ALA A 296 -44.77 -0.46 9.28
C ALA A 296 -45.75 -1.60 9.15
N ASN A 297 -47.06 -1.28 9.35
CA ASN A 297 -48.11 -2.25 9.16
C ASN A 297 -48.49 -2.38 7.68
N PRO A 298 -48.90 -3.59 7.22
CA PRO A 298 -49.36 -3.77 5.85
C PRO A 298 -50.63 -2.99 5.58
N GLY A 299 -50.81 -2.54 4.34
CA GLY A 299 -52.09 -2.09 3.84
C GLY A 299 -53.02 -3.26 3.74
N VAL A 300 -54.29 -3.08 4.15
CA VAL A 300 -55.28 -4.12 4.20
C VAL A 300 -56.51 -3.69 3.38
N PHE A 301 -56.94 -4.56 2.51
CA PHE A 301 -58.18 -4.44 1.79
C PHE A 301 -59.04 -5.66 2.11
N SER A 302 -60.24 -5.44 2.69
CA SER A 302 -61.13 -6.53 3.03
C SER A 302 -62.52 -6.40 2.34
N MET A 303 -63.05 -7.54 1.96
CA MET A 303 -64.31 -7.64 1.32
C MET A 303 -65.14 -8.77 1.99
N LEU A 304 -66.38 -8.52 2.27
CA LEU A 304 -67.31 -9.50 2.81
C LEU A 304 -68.53 -9.62 1.86
N LEU A 305 -68.81 -10.84 1.42
CA LEU A 305 -69.96 -11.17 0.61
C LEU A 305 -70.83 -12.12 1.40
N PHE A 306 -72.15 -11.85 1.45
CA PHE A 306 -73.08 -12.70 2.14
C PHE A 306 -74.41 -12.75 1.40
N ASN A 307 -75.18 -13.85 1.58
CA ASN A 307 -76.51 -13.95 1.04
C ASN A 307 -77.53 -13.27 1.98
N SER A 308 -78.79 -13.16 1.57
CA SER A 308 -79.82 -12.43 2.28
C SER A 308 -80.19 -12.99 3.69
N ASP A 309 -80.02 -14.29 3.89
CA ASP A 309 -80.25 -14.97 5.17
C ASP A 309 -78.99 -15.16 5.99
N ARG A 310 -77.80 -14.71 5.45
CA ARG A 310 -76.42 -14.84 6.03
C ARG A 310 -76.00 -16.26 6.37
N SER A 311 -76.66 -17.25 5.76
CA SER A 311 -76.25 -18.64 5.87
C SER A 311 -74.89 -18.93 5.17
N ARG A 312 -74.52 -18.07 4.20
CA ARG A 312 -73.28 -18.16 3.47
C ARG A 312 -72.51 -16.81 3.52
N ILE A 313 -71.31 -16.83 4.06
CA ILE A 313 -70.47 -15.67 4.18
C ILE A 313 -69.11 -16.01 3.55
N LEU A 314 -68.75 -15.27 2.52
CA LEU A 314 -67.38 -15.28 1.97
C LEU A 314 -66.67 -14.02 2.45
N SER A 315 -65.65 -14.21 3.24
CA SER A 315 -64.74 -13.15 3.68
C SER A 315 -63.38 -13.24 2.93
N MET A 316 -62.87 -12.13 2.45
CA MET A 316 -61.60 -12.03 1.79
C MET A 316 -60.89 -10.80 2.28
N GLU A 317 -59.63 -10.95 2.64
CA GLU A 317 -58.72 -9.88 3.03
C GLU A 317 -57.43 -10.01 2.26
N LEU A 318 -57.02 -8.96 1.56
CA LEU A 318 -55.75 -8.82 0.88
C LEU A 318 -54.84 -7.93 1.71
N THR A 319 -53.65 -8.41 2.01
CA THR A 319 -52.63 -7.64 2.74
C THR A 319 -51.42 -7.41 1.83
N ALA A 320 -50.96 -6.16 1.74
CA ALA A 320 -49.82 -5.80 0.90
C ALA A 320 -48.96 -4.75 1.59
N LEU A 321 -47.66 -4.91 1.48
CA LEU A 321 -46.69 -3.94 1.96
C LEU A 321 -45.50 -3.93 1.05
N GLN A 322 -45.04 -2.74 0.64
CA GLN A 322 -43.80 -2.51 -0.04
C GLN A 322 -43.02 -1.45 0.73
N ALA A 323 -41.77 -1.73 1.02
CA ALA A 323 -40.82 -0.80 1.65
C ALA A 323 -39.56 -0.66 0.81
N ASP A 324 -39.10 0.56 0.59
CA ASP A 324 -37.86 0.91 -0.08
C ASP A 324 -37.07 1.84 0.84
N GLY A 325 -35.98 1.39 1.34
CA GLY A 325 -35.10 2.13 2.24
C GLY A 325 -33.70 2.35 1.63
N LYS A 326 -33.24 3.60 1.63
CA LYS A 326 -31.90 3.97 1.16
C LYS A 326 -31.18 4.72 2.25
N GLY A 327 -29.99 4.26 2.57
CA GLY A 327 -29.10 4.89 3.53
C GLY A 327 -27.73 5.16 2.92
N ARG A 328 -27.09 6.26 3.32
CA ARG A 328 -25.72 6.57 2.95
C ARG A 328 -25.00 7.17 4.14
N ILE A 329 -23.86 6.59 4.48
CA ILE A 329 -22.98 7.06 5.55
C ILE A 329 -21.63 7.39 4.93
N ILE A 330 -21.09 8.57 5.20
CA ILE A 330 -19.77 8.99 4.76
C ILE A 330 -18.96 9.35 5.98
N SER A 331 -17.79 8.75 6.13
CA SER A 331 -16.82 9.03 7.18
C SER A 331 -15.50 9.45 6.54
N SER A 332 -14.91 10.55 6.99
CA SER A 332 -13.67 11.10 6.39
C SER A 332 -12.64 11.42 7.48
N PRO A 333 -11.94 10.43 8.05
CA PRO A 333 -10.82 10.67 8.96
C PRO A 333 -9.64 11.28 8.20
N ARG A 334 -8.95 12.25 8.83
CA ARG A 334 -7.79 12.94 8.28
C ARG A 334 -6.69 13.00 9.30
N VAL A 335 -5.46 12.78 8.89
CA VAL A 335 -4.29 12.88 9.77
C VAL A 335 -3.11 13.47 8.99
N ILE A 336 -2.27 14.22 9.69
CA ILE A 336 -1.01 14.75 9.16
C ILE A 336 0.12 14.07 9.91
N THR A 337 1.11 13.58 9.18
CA THR A 337 2.31 12.98 9.76
C THR A 337 3.54 13.29 8.92
N ALA A 338 4.72 13.15 9.52
CA ALA A 338 5.99 13.24 8.80
C ALA A 338 6.24 11.98 7.97
N ASP A 339 7.10 12.10 6.97
CA ASP A 339 7.55 10.97 6.17
C ASP A 339 8.11 9.84 7.06
N GLN A 340 7.71 8.59 6.79
CA GLN A 340 8.06 7.35 7.51
C GLN A 340 7.61 7.30 8.99
N VAL A 341 6.81 8.25 9.45
CA VAL A 341 6.26 8.25 10.82
C VAL A 341 4.83 7.74 10.80
N GLU A 342 4.53 6.76 11.65
CA GLU A 342 3.19 6.23 11.81
C GLU A 342 2.30 7.21 12.57
N ALA A 343 1.09 7.43 12.07
CA ALA A 343 0.07 8.22 12.73
C ALA A 343 -1.24 7.44 12.83
N THR A 344 -1.97 7.67 13.92
CA THR A 344 -3.26 7.05 14.17
C THR A 344 -4.25 8.14 14.59
N ILE A 345 -5.45 8.11 13.98
CA ILE A 345 -6.61 8.86 14.45
C ILE A 345 -7.73 7.88 14.75
N GLU A 346 -8.35 8.02 15.90
CA GLU A 346 -9.39 7.11 16.39
C GLU A 346 -10.54 7.90 17.00
N GLN A 347 -11.79 7.51 16.68
CA GLN A 347 -13.02 8.06 17.24
C GLN A 347 -14.02 6.95 17.43
N GLY A 348 -14.69 6.88 18.57
CA GLY A 348 -15.71 5.86 18.82
C GLY A 348 -16.31 5.89 20.21
N THR A 349 -16.91 4.77 20.58
CA THR A 349 -17.55 4.55 21.89
C THR A 349 -16.98 3.31 22.56
N GLU A 350 -16.89 3.34 23.87
CA GLU A 350 -16.55 2.16 24.68
C GLU A 350 -17.82 1.53 25.22
N ILE A 351 -17.94 0.21 25.01
CA ILE A 351 -19.11 -0.56 25.40
C ILE A 351 -18.77 -1.40 26.62
N PRO A 352 -19.46 -1.27 27.75
CA PRO A 352 -19.24 -2.09 28.91
C PRO A 352 -19.85 -3.49 28.73
N TYR A 353 -19.08 -4.53 29.02
CA TYR A 353 -19.52 -5.91 29.08
C TYR A 353 -19.33 -6.45 30.50
N GLN A 354 -20.36 -7.11 31.02
CA GLN A 354 -20.28 -7.78 32.30
C GLN A 354 -19.66 -9.18 32.13
N GLN A 355 -18.60 -9.43 32.86
CA GLN A 355 -17.97 -10.76 32.94
C GLN A 355 -18.17 -11.33 34.35
N ALA A 356 -18.71 -12.53 34.43
CA ALA A 356 -18.76 -13.27 35.69
C ALA A 356 -17.34 -13.74 36.06
N THR A 357 -16.92 -13.41 37.26
CA THR A 357 -15.64 -13.91 37.81
C THR A 357 -15.86 -15.22 38.55
N SER A 358 -14.80 -16.02 38.67
CA SER A 358 -14.82 -17.32 39.37
C SER A 358 -15.22 -17.24 40.85
N SER A 359 -15.21 -16.06 41.44
CA SER A 359 -15.65 -15.79 42.82
C SER A 359 -17.10 -15.34 42.95
N GLY A 360 -17.89 -15.35 41.85
CA GLY A 360 -19.29 -14.92 41.84
C GLY A 360 -19.52 -13.40 41.78
N ALA A 361 -18.47 -12.58 41.77
CA ALA A 361 -18.54 -11.15 41.53
C ALA A 361 -18.61 -10.86 40.04
N THR A 362 -19.32 -9.78 39.64
CA THR A 362 -19.32 -9.29 38.25
C THR A 362 -18.22 -8.25 38.05
N SER A 363 -17.38 -8.45 37.08
CA SER A 363 -16.41 -7.43 36.63
C SER A 363 -16.89 -6.82 35.32
N VAL A 364 -16.65 -5.52 35.13
CA VAL A 364 -16.99 -4.82 33.89
C VAL A 364 -15.75 -4.66 33.06
N SER A 365 -15.74 -5.20 31.85
CA SER A 365 -14.72 -4.96 30.83
C SER A 365 -15.28 -4.05 29.74
N PHE A 366 -14.42 -3.21 29.17
CA PHE A 366 -14.81 -2.30 28.09
C PHE A 366 -14.26 -2.82 26.75
N LYS A 367 -15.09 -2.80 25.72
CA LYS A 367 -14.67 -3.03 24.34
C LYS A 367 -14.92 -1.77 23.53
N LYS A 368 -13.98 -1.40 22.71
CA LYS A 368 -14.07 -0.23 21.85
C LYS A 368 -14.77 -0.59 20.54
N ALA A 369 -15.72 0.25 20.13
CA ALA A 369 -16.28 0.27 18.81
C ALA A 369 -15.88 1.59 18.15
N THR A 370 -14.87 1.58 17.28
CA THR A 370 -14.18 2.79 16.82
C THR A 370 -14.02 2.82 15.30
N LEU A 371 -14.01 4.05 14.77
CA LEU A 371 -13.45 4.38 13.48
C LEU A 371 -11.98 4.74 13.70
N SER A 372 -11.05 3.99 13.13
CA SER A 372 -9.62 4.21 13.25
C SER A 372 -8.95 4.22 11.88
N LEU A 373 -8.11 5.21 11.65
CA LEU A 373 -7.19 5.27 10.52
C LEU A 373 -5.77 5.27 11.08
N LYS A 374 -5.02 4.23 10.78
CA LYS A 374 -3.61 4.09 11.10
C LYS A 374 -2.84 4.06 9.79
N VAL A 375 -1.87 4.95 9.63
CA VAL A 375 -1.15 5.10 8.36
C VAL A 375 0.31 5.45 8.59
N LYS A 376 1.17 4.86 7.77
CA LYS A 376 2.59 5.17 7.69
C LYS A 376 2.92 5.53 6.25
N PRO A 377 3.10 6.82 5.91
CA PRO A 377 3.47 7.24 4.55
C PRO A 377 4.97 7.13 4.33
N GLN A 378 5.36 6.97 3.07
CA GLN A 378 6.72 7.10 2.57
C GLN A 378 6.69 7.88 1.26
N VAL A 379 7.36 9.02 1.22
CA VAL A 379 7.43 9.88 0.04
C VAL A 379 8.56 9.41 -0.87
N THR A 380 8.24 9.13 -2.13
CA THR A 380 9.22 8.76 -3.15
C THR A 380 9.91 9.99 -3.74
N PRO A 381 11.07 9.83 -4.43
CA PRO A 381 11.74 10.93 -5.12
C PRO A 381 10.88 11.60 -6.21
N ASP A 382 9.92 10.86 -6.79
CA ASP A 382 9.00 11.32 -7.84
C ASP A 382 7.73 11.98 -7.29
N ASP A 383 7.75 12.40 -6.00
CA ASP A 383 6.60 13.00 -5.30
C ASP A 383 5.35 12.10 -5.20
N ASN A 384 5.48 10.81 -5.39
CA ASN A 384 4.44 9.83 -5.07
C ASN A 384 4.52 9.43 -3.59
N VAL A 385 3.43 8.89 -3.05
CA VAL A 385 3.37 8.47 -1.65
C VAL A 385 3.01 6.99 -1.59
N ILE A 386 3.94 6.18 -1.06
CA ILE A 386 3.66 4.81 -0.65
C ILE A 386 3.06 4.88 0.74
N MET A 387 1.93 4.24 0.96
CA MET A 387 1.26 4.27 2.25
C MET A 387 0.93 2.87 2.72
N ASN A 388 1.40 2.52 3.91
CA ASN A 388 0.89 1.37 4.64
C ASN A 388 -0.31 1.84 5.45
N VAL A 389 -1.51 1.32 5.10
CA VAL A 389 -2.79 1.81 5.58
C VAL A 389 -3.55 0.70 6.29
N ASN A 390 -4.01 0.99 7.50
CA ASN A 390 -4.95 0.16 8.23
C ASN A 390 -6.16 1.03 8.61
N VAL A 391 -7.29 0.75 7.96
CA VAL A 391 -8.57 1.40 8.25
C VAL A 391 -9.45 0.39 8.96
N HIS A 392 -9.94 0.78 10.11
CA HIS A 392 -10.84 -0.04 10.93
C HIS A 392 -12.08 0.78 11.26
N LYS A 393 -13.26 0.22 10.98
CA LYS A 393 -14.53 0.84 11.27
C LYS A 393 -15.44 -0.16 11.96
N ASP A 394 -15.71 0.10 13.24
CA ASP A 394 -16.66 -0.65 14.04
C ASP A 394 -17.97 0.12 14.15
N SER A 395 -19.05 -0.62 14.27
CA SER A 395 -20.35 -0.10 14.62
C SER A 395 -21.03 -0.97 15.68
N VAL A 396 -21.84 -0.34 16.51
CA VAL A 396 -22.61 -1.06 17.50
C VAL A 396 -23.75 -1.79 16.78
N GLY A 397 -23.75 -3.11 16.85
CA GLY A 397 -24.74 -3.97 16.23
C GLY A 397 -25.93 -4.26 17.16
N ALA A 398 -26.60 -5.39 16.93
CA ALA A 398 -27.79 -5.77 17.68
C ALA A 398 -27.49 -6.05 19.16
N VAL A 399 -28.40 -5.65 20.04
CA VAL A 399 -28.32 -5.95 21.48
C VAL A 399 -28.65 -7.42 21.71
N THR A 400 -27.71 -8.15 22.32
CA THR A 400 -27.87 -9.56 22.72
C THR A 400 -27.97 -9.67 24.23
N LEU A 401 -28.31 -10.86 24.74
CA LEU A 401 -28.35 -11.11 26.19
C LEU A 401 -26.99 -10.91 26.88
N ALA A 402 -25.88 -11.02 26.15
CA ALA A 402 -24.50 -10.84 26.65
C ALA A 402 -24.00 -9.39 26.46
N GLY A 403 -24.79 -8.51 25.87
CA GLY A 403 -24.45 -7.15 25.50
C GLY A 403 -24.59 -6.88 23.99
N PRO A 404 -24.38 -5.66 23.51
CA PRO A 404 -24.46 -5.36 22.08
C PRO A 404 -23.33 -6.02 21.29
N SER A 405 -23.65 -6.54 20.10
CA SER A 405 -22.63 -7.01 19.15
C SER A 405 -21.82 -5.83 18.60
N ILE A 406 -20.64 -6.12 18.09
CA ILE A 406 -19.82 -5.12 17.38
C ILE A 406 -19.64 -5.65 15.96
N ASP A 407 -20.12 -4.87 14.98
CA ASP A 407 -19.90 -5.15 13.57
C ASP A 407 -18.59 -4.49 13.14
N THR A 408 -17.63 -5.29 12.68
CA THR A 408 -16.29 -4.83 12.36
C THR A 408 -16.04 -4.86 10.86
N LYS A 409 -15.40 -3.80 10.35
CA LYS A 409 -14.94 -3.69 8.96
C LYS A 409 -13.51 -3.21 8.98
N GLN A 410 -12.60 -3.99 8.41
CA GLN A 410 -11.18 -3.69 8.41
C GLN A 410 -10.57 -3.92 7.04
N ILE A 411 -9.67 -3.02 6.64
CA ILE A 411 -8.79 -3.19 5.49
C ILE A 411 -7.37 -2.86 5.90
N VAL A 412 -6.44 -3.72 5.53
CA VAL A 412 -4.99 -3.52 5.69
C VAL A 412 -4.36 -3.69 4.33
N THR A 413 -3.68 -2.66 3.84
CA THR A 413 -3.09 -2.68 2.51
C THR A 413 -1.91 -1.72 2.41
N GLU A 414 -1.08 -1.93 1.41
CA GLU A 414 -0.02 -1.02 1.02
C GLU A 414 -0.29 -0.54 -0.42
N VAL A 415 -0.29 0.77 -0.61
CA VAL A 415 -0.62 1.39 -1.90
C VAL A 415 0.32 2.52 -2.24
N LEU A 416 0.63 2.66 -3.53
CA LEU A 416 1.32 3.82 -4.10
C LEU A 416 0.29 4.74 -4.73
N VAL A 417 0.31 6.01 -4.35
CA VAL A 417 -0.63 7.02 -4.85
C VAL A 417 0.11 8.30 -5.22
N GLU A 418 -0.29 8.92 -6.31
CA GLU A 418 0.23 10.24 -6.70
C GLU A 418 -0.17 11.32 -5.71
N ASN A 419 0.66 12.35 -5.57
CA ASN A 419 0.39 13.49 -4.69
C ASN A 419 -0.91 14.21 -5.08
N GLY A 420 -1.89 14.19 -4.17
CA GLY A 420 -3.23 14.74 -4.39
C GLY A 420 -4.18 13.84 -5.16
N GLY A 421 -3.72 12.70 -5.68
CA GLY A 421 -4.54 11.67 -6.30
C GLY A 421 -5.42 10.94 -5.30
N THR A 422 -6.57 10.46 -5.75
CA THR A 422 -7.49 9.63 -4.94
C THR A 422 -7.58 8.25 -5.55
N VAL A 423 -7.33 7.23 -4.75
CA VAL A 423 -7.45 5.83 -5.17
C VAL A 423 -8.47 5.10 -4.31
N VAL A 424 -9.16 4.14 -4.92
CA VAL A 424 -10.00 3.18 -4.19
C VAL A 424 -9.10 2.06 -3.70
N ILE A 425 -8.91 1.94 -2.38
CA ILE A 425 -8.06 0.90 -1.79
C ILE A 425 -8.79 -0.42 -1.60
N GLY A 426 -10.12 -0.40 -1.60
CA GLY A 426 -10.93 -1.59 -1.51
C GLY A 426 -12.40 -1.30 -1.31
N GLY A 427 -13.19 -2.35 -1.40
CA GLY A 427 -14.62 -2.27 -1.18
C GLY A 427 -15.22 -3.66 -0.97
N ILE A 428 -16.43 -3.69 -0.39
CA ILE A 428 -17.21 -4.89 -0.18
C ILE A 428 -18.62 -4.60 -0.69
N TYR A 429 -19.10 -5.43 -1.61
CA TYR A 429 -20.47 -5.42 -2.07
C TYR A 429 -21.15 -6.68 -1.59
N THR A 430 -22.28 -6.54 -0.90
CA THR A 430 -23.10 -7.66 -0.43
C THR A 430 -24.52 -7.47 -0.94
N GLN A 431 -25.05 -8.47 -1.58
CA GLN A 431 -26.45 -8.53 -1.99
C GLN A 431 -27.07 -9.80 -1.44
N GLU A 432 -28.17 -9.64 -0.74
CA GLU A 432 -28.98 -10.73 -0.22
C GLU A 432 -30.39 -10.62 -0.84
N GLU A 433 -30.72 -11.54 -1.73
CA GLU A 433 -32.04 -11.66 -2.30
C GLU A 433 -32.74 -12.87 -1.69
N ARG A 434 -33.88 -12.64 -1.07
CA ARG A 434 -34.74 -13.66 -0.49
C ARG A 434 -36.12 -13.61 -1.12
N SER A 435 -36.53 -14.70 -1.73
CA SER A 435 -37.89 -14.88 -2.26
C SER A 435 -38.48 -16.10 -1.60
N GLN A 436 -39.57 -15.88 -0.84
CA GLN A 436 -40.29 -16.94 -0.13
C GLN A 436 -41.73 -16.93 -0.57
N THR A 437 -42.23 -18.07 -1.01
CA THR A 437 -43.65 -18.27 -1.36
C THR A 437 -44.21 -19.35 -0.44
N ASN A 438 -45.16 -18.97 0.39
CA ASN A 438 -45.97 -19.88 1.19
C ASN A 438 -47.31 -20.07 0.46
N LYS A 439 -47.68 -21.30 0.15
CA LYS A 439 -48.92 -21.59 -0.61
C LYS A 439 -49.61 -22.82 -0.05
N ILE A 440 -50.94 -22.86 -0.26
CA ILE A 440 -51.71 -24.07 -0.02
C ILE A 440 -51.44 -25.00 -1.21
N PRO A 441 -50.99 -26.25 -0.96
CA PRO A 441 -50.71 -27.19 -2.05
C PRO A 441 -51.92 -27.36 -2.99
N VAL A 442 -51.70 -27.52 -4.28
CA VAL A 442 -52.69 -27.65 -5.35
C VAL A 442 -53.45 -26.33 -5.61
N LEU A 443 -54.05 -25.70 -4.62
CA LEU A 443 -54.81 -24.46 -4.79
C LEU A 443 -53.95 -23.25 -5.17
N GLY A 444 -52.75 -23.16 -4.61
CA GLY A 444 -51.80 -22.07 -4.93
C GLY A 444 -51.20 -22.17 -6.33
N ASP A 445 -51.36 -23.29 -7.01
CA ASP A 445 -50.83 -23.53 -8.37
C ASP A 445 -51.91 -23.39 -9.46
N LEU A 446 -53.15 -23.10 -9.07
CA LEU A 446 -54.26 -22.89 -10.03
C LEU A 446 -53.97 -21.65 -10.90
N PRO A 447 -54.19 -21.75 -12.22
CA PRO A 447 -54.16 -20.60 -13.10
C PRO A 447 -55.22 -19.58 -12.71
N TYR A 448 -54.95 -18.29 -12.83
CA TYR A 448 -55.80 -17.12 -12.55
C TYR A 448 -56.20 -16.92 -11.08
N VAL A 449 -56.45 -17.95 -10.31
CA VAL A 449 -56.92 -17.83 -8.92
C VAL A 449 -55.91 -18.24 -7.85
N GLY A 450 -54.81 -18.85 -8.25
CA GLY A 450 -53.77 -19.32 -7.31
C GLY A 450 -53.13 -18.24 -6.46
N PHE A 451 -53.21 -16.95 -6.85
CA PHE A 451 -52.70 -15.84 -6.03
C PHE A 451 -53.49 -15.66 -4.73
N LEU A 452 -54.74 -16.11 -4.67
CA LEU A 452 -55.60 -16.07 -3.47
C LEU A 452 -55.22 -17.14 -2.42
N PHE A 453 -54.37 -18.08 -2.78
CA PHE A 453 -53.94 -19.21 -1.93
C PHE A 453 -52.43 -19.21 -1.65
N LYS A 454 -51.75 -18.06 -1.88
CA LYS A 454 -50.34 -17.92 -1.64
C LYS A 454 -49.96 -16.57 -1.04
N GLN A 455 -48.91 -16.60 -0.27
CA GLN A 455 -48.23 -15.44 0.27
C GLN A 455 -46.86 -15.35 -0.39
N ASN A 456 -46.51 -14.20 -0.91
CA ASN A 456 -45.19 -13.94 -1.48
C ASN A 456 -44.48 -12.89 -0.63
N LEU A 457 -43.25 -13.25 -0.18
CA LEU A 457 -42.37 -12.38 0.58
C LEU A 457 -41.08 -12.24 -0.25
N ARG A 458 -40.75 -11.02 -0.63
CA ARG A 458 -39.51 -10.74 -1.35
C ARG A 458 -38.76 -9.66 -0.62
N ALA A 459 -37.47 -9.92 -0.37
CA ALA A 459 -36.53 -8.97 0.20
C ALA A 459 -35.27 -8.94 -0.66
N ASP A 460 -34.76 -7.76 -0.96
CA ASP A 460 -33.48 -7.53 -1.67
C ASP A 460 -32.73 -6.46 -0.86
N ASN A 461 -31.69 -6.91 -0.16
CA ASN A 461 -30.85 -6.06 0.66
C ASN A 461 -29.47 -5.93 -0.02
N ARG A 462 -29.04 -4.71 -0.29
CA ARG A 462 -27.75 -4.40 -0.91
C ARG A 462 -26.98 -3.49 0.02
N ASN A 463 -25.74 -3.89 0.31
CA ASN A 463 -24.81 -3.10 1.08
C ASN A 463 -23.53 -2.94 0.28
N GLU A 464 -23.09 -1.71 0.11
CA GLU A 464 -21.84 -1.38 -0.57
C GLU A 464 -20.98 -0.56 0.36
N LEU A 465 -19.72 -0.99 0.52
CA LEU A 465 -18.68 -0.29 1.24
C LEU A 465 -17.57 0.03 0.25
N LEU A 466 -17.19 1.30 0.14
CA LEU A 466 -16.03 1.75 -0.65
C LEU A 466 -15.11 2.57 0.25
N ILE A 467 -13.81 2.32 0.14
CA ILE A 467 -12.78 3.03 0.90
C ILE A 467 -11.81 3.69 -0.07
N PHE A 468 -11.74 5.01 0.01
CA PHE A 468 -10.85 5.86 -0.78
C PHE A 468 -9.73 6.39 0.11
N ILE A 469 -8.58 6.64 -0.48
CA ILE A 469 -7.48 7.32 0.18
C ILE A 469 -6.87 8.39 -0.73
N THR A 470 -6.48 9.51 -0.13
CA THR A 470 -5.92 10.66 -0.81
C THR A 470 -4.75 11.21 0.03
N PRO A 471 -3.49 11.02 -0.39
CA PRO A 471 -2.35 11.67 0.22
C PRO A 471 -2.14 13.05 -0.38
N ARG A 472 -1.66 14.00 0.43
CA ARG A 472 -1.20 15.31 -0.02
C ARG A 472 0.08 15.69 0.69
N ILE A 473 1.16 15.87 -0.05
CA ILE A 473 2.43 16.36 0.48
C ILE A 473 2.26 17.86 0.79
N LEU A 474 2.55 18.24 2.02
CA LEU A 474 2.55 19.64 2.44
C LEU A 474 3.89 20.25 2.08
N LYS A 475 3.89 21.32 1.28
CA LYS A 475 5.09 22.10 0.98
C LYS A 475 5.47 22.91 2.23
N GLU A 476 6.75 22.95 2.56
CA GLU A 476 7.28 23.90 3.54
C GLU A 476 6.91 25.30 3.11
N GLY A 477 6.08 25.98 3.89
CA GLY A 477 5.66 27.36 3.59
C GLY A 477 4.21 27.69 3.92
N LEU A 478 3.36 26.72 4.30
CA LEU A 478 2.06 27.01 4.90
C LEU A 478 2.17 27.20 6.42
N SER A 479 3.19 27.94 6.89
CA SER A 479 3.09 28.59 8.18
C SER A 479 1.90 29.53 8.09
N LEU A 480 0.87 29.26 8.86
CA LEU A 480 -0.24 30.13 9.14
C LEU A 480 0.28 31.58 9.26
N ARG A 481 0.13 32.37 8.22
CA ARG A 481 0.12 33.83 8.41
C ARG A 481 -1.18 34.09 9.16
N PRO A 482 -1.12 34.57 10.41
CA PRO A 482 -2.32 35.08 11.04
C PRO A 482 -2.79 36.27 10.21
N GLN A 483 -4.01 36.22 9.70
CA GLN A 483 -4.72 37.37 9.17
C GLN A 483 -5.10 38.29 10.31
#